data_0776175021a0ac36683881e8c13817af
#
_entry.id   0776175021a0ac36683881e8c13817af
#
_cell.length_a   1.000
_cell.length_b   1.000
_cell.length_c   1.000
_cell.angle_alpha   90.00
_cell.angle_beta   90.00
_cell.angle_gamma   90.00
#
_symmetry.space_group_name_H-M   'P 1'
#
loop_
_entity.id
_entity.type
_entity.pdbx_description
1 polymer ?
#
loop_
_entity_poly.entity_id
_entity_poly.type
_entity_poly.pdbx_seq_one_letter_code
_entity_poly.pdbx_strand_id
1 'polypeptide(L)'
;MMQRRLFVLAGAGLLAACDKLPQLASSTPAFKAVDITGADYGSGLSLPDQNGKTRTLADFKGKLAVVFFGYTQCPDVCPTTMAELAQVKKALGADGDKVQGIFITIDPERDTPEILKAYMGSFDPSFVALRGTLEQTAAVARSFKVFYAKVPGKTEGSYTMDHTAGSYVFDTTGKLRLFTRYGSGTEALQSDLKALLATA
;
A
#
# COMPACT_ATOMS: atom_id res chain seq x y z
N MET A 1 -44.92 -9.28 -77.72
CA MET A 1 -45.88 -8.23 -77.30
C MET A 1 -45.88 -8.18 -75.79
N MET A 2 -45.37 -7.00 -75.28
CA MET A 2 -45.97 -6.32 -74.07
C MET A 2 -45.95 -7.12 -72.77
N GLN A 3 -45.51 -6.62 -71.65
CA GLN A 3 -45.24 -5.27 -71.16
C GLN A 3 -44.29 -5.32 -69.93
N ARG A 4 -43.36 -4.43 -69.89
CA ARG A 4 -42.64 -3.99 -68.74
C ARG A 4 -43.62 -3.47 -67.71
N ARG A 5 -43.42 -3.79 -66.43
CA ARG A 5 -43.73 -2.85 -65.35
C ARG A 5 -42.73 -3.00 -64.21
N LEU A 6 -42.01 -1.92 -64.00
CA LEU A 6 -41.23 -1.55 -62.84
C LEU A 6 -42.05 -1.66 -61.55
N PHE A 7 -41.45 -2.16 -60.49
CA PHE A 7 -41.71 -1.69 -59.16
C PHE A 7 -40.35 -1.46 -58.49
N VAL A 8 -39.92 -0.23 -58.55
CA VAL A 8 -38.98 0.38 -57.60
C VAL A 8 -39.85 0.90 -56.49
N LEU A 9 -39.49 0.68 -55.23
CA LEU A 9 -39.55 1.65 -54.12
C LEU A 9 -39.58 0.94 -52.75
N ALA A 10 -38.78 1.52 -51.91
CA ALA A 10 -38.92 1.64 -50.44
C ALA A 10 -38.31 0.55 -49.58
N GLY A 11 -37.06 0.74 -49.26
CA GLY A 11 -36.36 0.02 -48.20
C GLY A 11 -35.21 0.85 -47.60
N ALA A 12 -35.41 2.16 -47.48
CA ALA A 12 -34.47 3.02 -46.74
C ALA A 12 -35.10 3.41 -45.42
N GLY A 13 -34.51 3.00 -44.30
CA GLY A 13 -34.92 3.58 -43.03
C GLY A 13 -34.96 2.66 -41.84
N LEU A 14 -33.85 2.01 -41.44
CA LEU A 14 -33.67 1.42 -40.08
C LEU A 14 -32.18 1.23 -39.75
N LEU A 15 -31.42 2.30 -39.84
CA LEU A 15 -30.04 2.35 -39.39
C LEU A 15 -29.78 3.63 -38.56
N ALA A 16 -30.49 3.79 -37.44
CA ALA A 16 -30.19 4.89 -36.51
C ALA A 16 -30.78 4.59 -35.13
N ALA A 17 -30.35 3.51 -34.47
CA ALA A 17 -30.69 3.28 -33.06
C ALA A 17 -29.66 2.39 -32.37
N CYS A 18 -28.38 2.69 -32.52
CA CYS A 18 -27.31 2.06 -31.70
C CYS A 18 -26.33 3.10 -31.19
N ASP A 19 -26.82 4.16 -30.56
CA ASP A 19 -25.90 5.16 -30.00
C ASP A 19 -26.38 5.72 -28.68
N LYS A 20 -26.80 4.86 -27.77
CA LYS A 20 -26.92 5.18 -26.33
C LYS A 20 -26.84 3.89 -25.51
N LEU A 21 -25.72 3.18 -25.57
CA LEU A 21 -25.32 2.36 -24.43
C LEU A 21 -24.80 3.33 -23.36
N PRO A 22 -25.42 3.38 -22.17
CA PRO A 22 -24.81 4.09 -21.06
C PRO A 22 -23.48 3.38 -20.79
N GLN A 23 -22.37 4.04 -21.13
CA GLN A 23 -21.08 3.68 -20.57
C GLN A 23 -21.25 3.76 -19.06
N LEU A 24 -21.40 2.61 -18.41
CA LEU A 24 -21.09 2.45 -17.02
C LEU A 24 -19.61 2.74 -16.90
N ALA A 25 -19.28 4.03 -16.79
CA ALA A 25 -17.96 4.47 -16.39
C ALA A 25 -17.77 3.92 -14.98
N SER A 26 -17.15 2.74 -14.89
CA SER A 26 -16.50 2.29 -13.68
C SER A 26 -15.42 3.33 -13.40
N SER A 27 -15.77 4.35 -12.62
CA SER A 27 -14.83 5.34 -12.12
C SER A 27 -13.97 4.67 -11.04
N THR A 28 -13.10 3.76 -11.47
CA THR A 28 -12.00 3.32 -10.61
C THR A 28 -11.17 4.55 -10.34
N PRO A 29 -10.98 4.96 -9.09
CA PRO A 29 -10.16 6.12 -8.77
C PRO A 29 -8.79 5.96 -9.43
N ALA A 30 -8.35 6.98 -10.16
CA ALA A 30 -7.00 6.98 -10.71
C ALA A 30 -6.03 7.25 -9.56
N PHE A 31 -5.42 6.20 -9.01
CA PHE A 31 -4.41 6.31 -7.97
C PHE A 31 -3.11 6.91 -8.52
N LYS A 32 -2.37 7.62 -7.65
CA LYS A 32 -1.01 8.10 -7.94
C LYS A 32 0.04 7.01 -7.73
N ALA A 33 -0.21 6.13 -6.75
CA ALA A 33 0.57 4.93 -6.51
C ALA A 33 0.28 3.84 -7.56
N VAL A 34 1.12 2.82 -7.58
CA VAL A 34 0.91 1.66 -8.43
C VAL A 34 -0.26 0.84 -7.89
N ASP A 35 -1.31 0.67 -8.67
CA ASP A 35 -2.42 -0.23 -8.33
C ASP A 35 -1.95 -1.69 -8.50
N ILE A 36 -1.94 -2.42 -7.40
CA ILE A 36 -1.59 -3.83 -7.31
C ILE A 36 -2.74 -4.67 -6.76
N THR A 37 -3.96 -4.18 -6.93
CA THR A 37 -5.18 -4.89 -6.52
C THR A 37 -5.23 -6.29 -7.12
N GLY A 38 -5.46 -7.28 -6.26
CA GLY A 38 -5.49 -8.70 -6.65
C GLY A 38 -4.14 -9.42 -6.56
N ALA A 39 -3.03 -8.71 -6.26
CA ALA A 39 -1.78 -9.38 -5.94
C ALA A 39 -1.89 -10.06 -4.56
N ASP A 40 -1.42 -11.29 -4.47
CA ASP A 40 -1.38 -12.07 -3.22
C ASP A 40 -0.03 -11.83 -2.51
N TYR A 41 0.10 -10.63 -1.88
CA TYR A 41 1.26 -10.30 -1.07
C TYR A 41 0.87 -10.16 0.40
N GLY A 42 1.81 -10.51 1.29
CA GLY A 42 1.64 -10.36 2.73
C GLY A 42 0.71 -11.39 3.36
N SER A 43 0.25 -12.38 2.61
CA SER A 43 -0.45 -13.54 3.15
C SER A 43 0.44 -14.23 4.17
N GLY A 44 -0.08 -14.46 5.39
CA GLY A 44 0.71 -15.09 6.47
C GLY A 44 1.53 -14.11 7.32
N LEU A 45 1.32 -12.78 7.21
CA LEU A 45 1.89 -11.86 8.20
C LEU A 45 1.42 -12.25 9.60
N SER A 46 2.38 -12.66 10.44
CA SER A 46 2.15 -12.97 11.85
C SER A 46 3.45 -12.72 12.61
N LEU A 47 3.58 -11.54 13.24
CA LEU A 47 4.77 -11.13 13.98
C LEU A 47 4.38 -10.45 15.29
N PRO A 48 5.19 -10.56 16.35
CA PRO A 48 5.00 -9.76 17.56
C PRO A 48 5.24 -8.27 17.28
N ASP A 49 4.40 -7.43 17.91
CA ASP A 49 4.60 -5.99 17.93
C ASP A 49 5.61 -5.57 19.01
N GLN A 50 5.93 -4.26 19.08
CA GLN A 50 6.85 -3.69 20.08
C GLN A 50 6.41 -3.87 21.54
N ASN A 51 5.20 -4.37 21.78
CA ASN A 51 4.68 -4.69 23.11
C ASN A 51 4.54 -6.21 23.33
N GLY A 52 5.03 -7.03 22.40
CA GLY A 52 5.00 -8.49 22.45
C GLY A 52 3.68 -9.14 22.02
N LYS A 53 2.69 -8.36 21.57
CA LYS A 53 1.44 -8.92 21.05
C LYS A 53 1.61 -9.35 19.59
N THR A 54 1.31 -10.61 19.29
CA THR A 54 1.29 -11.08 17.88
C THR A 54 0.22 -10.35 17.09
N ARG A 55 0.61 -9.84 15.93
CA ARG A 55 -0.23 -9.11 14.98
C ARG A 55 -0.28 -9.81 13.64
N THR A 56 -1.45 -9.76 13.06
CA THR A 56 -1.74 -10.18 11.69
C THR A 56 -2.40 -9.02 10.92
N LEU A 57 -2.54 -9.12 9.61
CA LEU A 57 -3.32 -8.11 8.86
C LEU A 57 -4.78 -8.01 9.32
N ALA A 58 -5.34 -9.10 9.84
CA ALA A 58 -6.71 -9.13 10.36
C ALA A 58 -6.92 -8.21 11.57
N ASP A 59 -5.87 -7.97 12.38
CA ASP A 59 -5.95 -7.06 13.53
C ASP A 59 -6.15 -5.58 13.14
N PHE A 60 -5.93 -5.25 11.87
CA PHE A 60 -6.03 -3.89 11.34
C PHE A 60 -7.25 -3.69 10.44
N LYS A 61 -8.17 -4.67 10.34
CA LYS A 61 -9.42 -4.49 9.60
C LYS A 61 -10.23 -3.31 10.16
N GLY A 62 -10.91 -2.60 9.27
CA GLY A 62 -11.56 -1.32 9.57
C GLY A 62 -10.65 -0.11 9.40
N LYS A 63 -9.34 -0.33 9.16
CA LYS A 63 -8.37 0.72 8.88
C LYS A 63 -7.65 0.47 7.55
N LEU A 64 -7.17 1.53 6.92
CA LEU A 64 -6.16 1.43 5.88
C LEU A 64 -4.83 1.09 6.55
N ALA A 65 -4.27 -0.08 6.26
CA ALA A 65 -2.96 -0.45 6.80
C ALA A 65 -1.86 -0.12 5.79
N VAL A 66 -0.93 0.75 6.20
CA VAL A 66 0.23 1.15 5.40
C VAL A 66 1.46 0.45 5.96
N VAL A 67 1.95 -0.55 5.24
CA VAL A 67 3.04 -1.43 5.67
C VAL A 67 4.34 -1.01 5.00
N PHE A 68 5.37 -0.72 5.79
CA PHE A 68 6.70 -0.37 5.32
C PHE A 68 7.75 -1.28 5.97
N PHE A 69 8.72 -1.74 5.17
CA PHE A 69 9.87 -2.51 5.63
C PHE A 69 11.07 -1.58 5.78
N GLY A 70 11.73 -1.62 6.93
CA GLY A 70 12.86 -0.74 7.20
C GLY A 70 13.65 -1.16 8.43
N TYR A 71 14.52 -0.29 8.90
CA TYR A 71 15.31 -0.47 10.12
C TYR A 71 15.58 0.89 10.78
N THR A 72 15.76 0.90 12.12
CA THR A 72 15.80 2.15 12.87
C THR A 72 17.08 2.97 12.63
N GLN A 73 18.16 2.33 12.22
CA GLN A 73 19.43 2.99 11.90
C GLN A 73 19.55 3.45 10.43
N CYS A 74 18.45 3.42 9.68
CA CYS A 74 18.42 3.98 8.34
C CYS A 74 18.59 5.51 8.40
N PRO A 75 19.54 6.09 7.67
CA PRO A 75 19.86 7.51 7.81
C PRO A 75 18.86 8.45 7.11
N ASP A 76 18.01 7.95 6.19
CA ASP A 76 17.21 8.81 5.32
C ASP A 76 15.82 8.20 5.00
N VAL A 77 15.74 7.16 4.20
CA VAL A 77 14.48 6.65 3.62
C VAL A 77 13.44 6.27 4.67
N CYS A 78 13.85 5.55 5.73
CA CYS A 78 12.92 5.04 6.73
C CYS A 78 12.30 6.16 7.59
N PRO A 79 13.10 7.09 8.22
CA PRO A 79 12.50 8.16 9.00
C PRO A 79 11.68 9.11 8.12
N THR A 80 12.11 9.41 6.90
CA THR A 80 11.35 10.24 5.96
C THR A 80 10.00 9.60 5.64
N THR A 81 9.95 8.30 5.29
CA THR A 81 8.69 7.60 4.99
C THR A 81 7.72 7.61 6.18
N MET A 82 8.20 7.36 7.39
CA MET A 82 7.35 7.34 8.59
C MET A 82 6.86 8.75 8.96
N ALA A 83 7.70 9.78 8.79
CA ALA A 83 7.32 11.18 9.00
C ALA A 83 6.27 11.65 7.98
N GLU A 84 6.44 11.30 6.69
CA GLU A 84 5.45 11.59 5.64
C GLU A 84 4.12 10.93 5.95
N LEU A 85 4.10 9.67 6.37
CA LEU A 85 2.87 8.96 6.75
C LEU A 85 2.18 9.61 7.96
N ALA A 86 2.94 10.02 8.98
CA ALA A 86 2.40 10.73 10.15
C ALA A 86 1.81 12.10 9.75
N GLN A 87 2.49 12.82 8.86
CA GLN A 87 2.00 14.08 8.32
C GLN A 87 0.69 13.90 7.53
N VAL A 88 0.62 12.89 6.66
CA VAL A 88 -0.59 12.57 5.89
C VAL A 88 -1.73 12.18 6.83
N LYS A 89 -1.48 11.32 7.84
CA LYS A 89 -2.48 10.96 8.83
C LYS A 89 -3.05 12.19 9.54
N LYS A 90 -2.18 13.12 9.96
CA LYS A 90 -2.59 14.39 10.58
C LYS A 90 -3.42 15.25 9.62
N ALA A 91 -3.02 15.33 8.34
CA ALA A 91 -3.71 16.12 7.32
C ALA A 91 -5.07 15.54 6.90
N LEU A 92 -5.34 14.27 7.19
CA LEU A 92 -6.64 13.62 7.00
C LEU A 92 -7.65 13.96 8.11
N GLY A 93 -7.25 14.60 9.19
CA GLY A 93 -8.12 14.95 10.31
C GLY A 93 -8.76 13.71 10.94
N ALA A 94 -10.08 13.69 11.09
CA ALA A 94 -10.81 12.56 11.67
C ALA A 94 -10.63 11.25 10.88
N ASP A 95 -10.43 11.31 9.57
CA ASP A 95 -10.15 10.12 8.76
C ASP A 95 -8.75 9.56 9.01
N GLY A 96 -7.85 10.33 9.57
CA GLY A 96 -6.52 9.86 9.99
C GLY A 96 -6.58 8.73 11.01
N ASP A 97 -7.61 8.67 11.86
CA ASP A 97 -7.79 7.58 12.82
C ASP A 97 -8.08 6.23 12.15
N LYS A 98 -8.51 6.27 10.89
CA LYS A 98 -8.69 5.09 10.03
C LYS A 98 -7.41 4.67 9.30
N VAL A 99 -6.28 5.35 9.53
CA VAL A 99 -4.98 5.00 8.93
C VAL A 99 -4.06 4.42 9.99
N GLN A 100 -3.52 3.23 9.71
CA GLN A 100 -2.58 2.52 10.57
C GLN A 100 -1.23 2.40 9.88
N GLY A 101 -0.20 3.04 10.44
CA GLY A 101 1.19 2.80 10.05
C GLY A 101 1.71 1.52 10.69
N ILE A 102 2.33 0.66 9.87
CA ILE A 102 2.95 -0.59 10.30
C ILE A 102 4.37 -0.61 9.76
N PHE A 103 5.33 -0.64 10.67
CA PHE A 103 6.74 -0.77 10.36
C PHE A 103 7.20 -2.21 10.62
N ILE A 104 7.77 -2.90 9.65
CA ILE A 104 8.32 -4.23 9.81
C ILE A 104 9.85 -4.12 9.77
N THR A 105 10.51 -4.40 10.90
CA THR A 105 11.97 -4.34 10.88
C THR A 105 12.58 -5.48 10.07
N ILE A 106 13.55 -5.12 9.23
CA ILE A 106 14.42 -6.05 8.50
C ILE A 106 15.74 -6.30 9.21
N ASP A 107 15.95 -5.65 10.36
CA ASP A 107 17.16 -5.77 11.18
C ASP A 107 16.85 -6.10 12.65
N PRO A 108 16.24 -7.26 12.89
CA PRO A 108 15.82 -7.63 14.24
C PRO A 108 16.98 -7.81 15.23
N GLU A 109 18.22 -7.85 14.75
CA GLU A 109 19.40 -7.97 15.62
C GLU A 109 19.70 -6.64 16.34
N ARG A 110 19.53 -5.50 15.67
CA ARG A 110 19.75 -4.18 16.25
C ARG A 110 18.46 -3.53 16.76
N ASP A 111 17.34 -3.78 16.11
CA ASP A 111 16.05 -3.19 16.41
C ASP A 111 15.34 -3.97 17.53
N THR A 112 15.64 -3.65 18.81
CA THR A 112 14.93 -4.24 19.96
C THR A 112 13.51 -3.69 20.07
N PRO A 113 12.60 -4.37 20.82
CA PRO A 113 11.24 -3.85 21.05
C PRO A 113 11.24 -2.44 21.65
N GLU A 114 12.16 -2.12 22.54
CA GLU A 114 12.28 -0.82 23.19
C GLU A 114 12.69 0.27 22.20
N ILE A 115 13.68 -0.04 21.33
CA ILE A 115 14.12 0.86 20.26
C ILE A 115 12.98 1.11 19.29
N LEU A 116 12.30 0.07 18.86
CA LEU A 116 11.16 0.16 17.94
C LEU A 116 10.01 0.98 18.54
N LYS A 117 9.71 0.79 19.83
CA LYS A 117 8.68 1.55 20.54
C LYS A 117 9.01 3.04 20.58
N ALA A 118 10.25 3.39 20.91
CA ALA A 118 10.71 4.77 20.93
C ALA A 118 10.71 5.38 19.53
N TYR A 119 11.19 4.62 18.52
CA TYR A 119 11.25 5.06 17.14
C TYR A 119 9.86 5.35 16.57
N MET A 120 8.89 4.43 16.71
CA MET A 120 7.51 4.65 16.25
C MET A 120 6.84 5.81 17.00
N GLY A 121 7.04 5.91 18.31
CA GLY A 121 6.49 6.99 19.14
C GLY A 121 6.96 8.39 18.74
N SER A 122 8.12 8.51 18.06
CA SER A 122 8.62 9.80 17.57
C SER A 122 7.87 10.32 16.34
N PHE A 123 7.11 9.47 15.64
CA PHE A 123 6.29 9.86 14.49
C PHE A 123 4.82 9.95 14.84
N ASP A 124 4.23 8.86 15.31
CA ASP A 124 2.83 8.79 15.76
C ASP A 124 2.69 7.67 16.81
N PRO A 125 2.13 7.94 17.99
CA PRO A 125 2.02 6.95 19.07
C PRO A 125 1.11 5.76 18.72
N SER A 126 0.27 5.86 17.68
CA SER A 126 -0.58 4.77 17.22
C SER A 126 0.12 3.84 16.21
N PHE A 127 1.29 4.19 15.73
CA PHE A 127 2.04 3.35 14.80
C PHE A 127 2.55 2.08 15.49
N VAL A 128 2.56 1.01 14.73
CA VAL A 128 2.96 -0.32 15.20
C VAL A 128 4.24 -0.74 14.49
N ALA A 129 5.23 -1.18 15.27
CA ALA A 129 6.40 -1.86 14.73
C ALA A 129 6.29 -3.36 14.98
N LEU A 130 6.62 -4.15 13.97
CA LEU A 130 6.63 -5.61 14.04
C LEU A 130 8.07 -6.11 13.93
N ARG A 131 8.41 -7.08 14.81
CA ARG A 131 9.74 -7.68 14.88
C ARG A 131 9.62 -9.20 15.00
N GLY A 132 10.23 -9.92 14.07
CA GLY A 132 10.35 -11.38 14.13
C GLY A 132 11.77 -11.83 14.46
N THR A 133 11.99 -13.14 14.47
CA THR A 133 13.34 -13.71 14.31
C THR A 133 13.86 -13.44 12.90
N LEU A 134 15.13 -13.69 12.63
CA LEU A 134 15.68 -13.58 11.27
C LEU A 134 14.90 -14.44 10.27
N GLU A 135 14.52 -15.65 10.66
CA GLU A 135 13.75 -16.58 9.82
C GLU A 135 12.31 -16.04 9.55
N GLN A 136 11.63 -15.56 10.59
CA GLN A 136 10.30 -14.97 10.46
C GLN A 136 10.34 -13.72 9.59
N THR A 137 11.33 -12.84 9.80
CA THR A 137 11.56 -11.64 8.99
C THR A 137 11.76 -12.01 7.52
N ALA A 138 12.61 -12.99 7.24
CA ALA A 138 12.85 -13.47 5.87
C ALA A 138 11.60 -14.08 5.24
N ALA A 139 10.80 -14.83 6.00
CA ALA A 139 9.56 -15.42 5.49
C ALA A 139 8.52 -14.32 5.13
N VAL A 140 8.34 -13.33 6.01
CA VAL A 140 7.41 -12.22 5.79
C VAL A 140 7.90 -11.35 4.62
N ALA A 141 9.18 -10.99 4.55
CA ALA A 141 9.73 -10.22 3.44
C ALA A 141 9.50 -10.92 2.09
N ARG A 142 9.70 -12.24 2.03
CA ARG A 142 9.39 -13.03 0.82
C ARG A 142 7.92 -12.98 0.45
N SER A 143 7.00 -13.05 1.42
CA SER A 143 5.56 -12.97 1.16
C SER A 143 5.13 -11.63 0.58
N PHE A 144 5.84 -10.55 0.91
CA PHE A 144 5.64 -9.20 0.35
C PHE A 144 6.48 -8.93 -0.90
N LYS A 145 7.32 -9.88 -1.36
CA LYS A 145 8.29 -9.68 -2.44
C LYS A 145 9.28 -8.54 -2.14
N VAL A 146 9.60 -8.34 -0.88
CA VAL A 146 10.58 -7.36 -0.42
C VAL A 146 11.98 -7.96 -0.51
N PHE A 147 12.86 -7.26 -1.19
CA PHE A 147 14.31 -7.51 -1.14
C PHE A 147 14.91 -6.77 0.05
N TYR A 148 15.87 -7.39 0.74
CA TYR A 148 16.74 -6.72 1.68
C TYR A 148 18.07 -7.47 1.81
N ALA A 149 19.16 -6.74 2.11
CA ALA A 149 20.49 -7.30 2.30
C ALA A 149 21.34 -6.44 3.23
N LYS A 150 22.21 -7.06 4.03
CA LYS A 150 23.25 -6.35 4.76
C LYS A 150 24.35 -5.88 3.81
N VAL A 151 24.76 -4.62 3.93
CA VAL A 151 25.86 -4.02 3.20
C VAL A 151 26.92 -3.65 4.22
N PRO A 152 28.13 -4.24 4.17
CA PRO A 152 29.22 -3.90 5.09
C PRO A 152 29.54 -2.41 5.06
N GLY A 153 29.72 -1.82 6.25
CA GLY A 153 30.15 -0.45 6.41
C GLY A 153 31.67 -0.30 6.31
N LYS A 154 32.14 0.94 6.51
CA LYS A 154 33.57 1.28 6.42
C LYS A 154 34.39 0.80 7.63
N THR A 155 33.76 0.66 8.79
CA THR A 155 34.39 0.19 10.02
C THR A 155 34.01 -1.26 10.31
N GLU A 156 34.92 -2.01 10.90
CA GLU A 156 34.69 -3.41 11.27
C GLU A 156 33.42 -3.54 12.11
N GLY A 157 32.56 -4.51 11.76
CA GLY A 157 31.27 -4.75 12.43
C GLY A 157 30.15 -3.77 12.09
N SER A 158 30.42 -2.66 11.39
CA SER A 158 29.37 -1.74 10.94
C SER A 158 28.72 -2.25 9.66
N TYR A 159 27.41 -1.97 9.50
CA TYR A 159 26.66 -2.28 8.27
C TYR A 159 25.43 -1.38 8.11
N THR A 160 24.99 -1.24 6.89
CA THR A 160 23.70 -0.71 6.50
C THR A 160 22.81 -1.81 5.92
N MET A 161 21.54 -1.52 5.66
CA MET A 161 20.64 -2.46 4.99
C MET A 161 20.13 -1.84 3.70
N ASP A 162 20.39 -2.50 2.58
CA ASP A 162 19.66 -2.22 1.35
C ASP A 162 18.31 -2.91 1.39
N HIS A 163 17.26 -2.22 0.96
CA HIS A 163 15.92 -2.82 0.92
C HIS A 163 15.01 -2.14 -0.11
N THR A 164 13.92 -2.82 -0.44
CA THR A 164 12.84 -2.26 -1.25
C THR A 164 12.26 -1.01 -0.57
N ALA A 165 12.38 0.15 -1.22
CA ALA A 165 11.91 1.43 -0.72
C ALA A 165 10.50 1.72 -1.22
N GLY A 166 9.49 1.27 -0.47
CA GLY A 166 8.08 1.52 -0.76
C GLY A 166 7.15 0.91 0.27
N SER A 167 5.92 1.39 0.30
CA SER A 167 4.90 0.97 1.25
C SER A 167 3.75 0.26 0.54
N TYR A 168 3.23 -0.76 1.18
CA TYR A 168 2.05 -1.51 0.74
C TYR A 168 0.82 -0.98 1.45
N VAL A 169 -0.23 -0.64 0.71
CA VAL A 169 -1.47 -0.12 1.29
C VAL A 169 -2.57 -1.17 1.16
N PHE A 170 -3.10 -1.58 2.30
CA PHE A 170 -4.25 -2.47 2.41
C PHE A 170 -5.50 -1.63 2.72
N ASP A 171 -6.63 -1.99 2.11
CA ASP A 171 -7.89 -1.34 2.39
C ASP A 171 -8.50 -1.78 3.73
N THR A 172 -9.63 -1.18 4.11
CA THR A 172 -10.31 -1.46 5.37
C THR A 172 -10.83 -2.89 5.50
N THR A 173 -10.92 -3.62 4.40
CA THR A 173 -11.26 -5.06 4.39
C THR A 173 -10.04 -5.97 4.56
N GLY A 174 -8.83 -5.39 4.53
CA GLY A 174 -7.55 -6.10 4.60
C GLY A 174 -7.06 -6.62 3.25
N LYS A 175 -7.59 -6.12 2.14
CA LYS A 175 -7.12 -6.47 0.79
C LYS A 175 -6.03 -5.51 0.35
N LEU A 176 -4.99 -6.05 -0.26
CA LEU A 176 -3.92 -5.26 -0.85
C LEU A 176 -4.43 -4.45 -2.04
N ARG A 177 -4.09 -3.17 -2.07
CA ARG A 177 -4.54 -2.25 -3.09
C ARG A 177 -3.38 -1.55 -3.80
N LEU A 178 -2.48 -0.92 -3.07
CA LEU A 178 -1.49 -0.04 -3.68
C LEU A 178 -0.07 -0.37 -3.20
N PHE A 179 0.88 -0.06 -4.07
CA PHE A 179 2.29 0.06 -3.74
C PHE A 179 2.74 1.50 -4.01
N THR A 180 3.06 2.24 -2.97
CA THR A 180 3.59 3.61 -3.05
C THR A 180 5.11 3.60 -2.93
N ARG A 181 5.80 4.23 -3.87
CA ARG A 181 7.26 4.30 -3.88
C ARG A 181 7.76 5.43 -2.99
N TYR A 182 8.94 5.26 -2.42
CA TYR A 182 9.65 6.36 -1.78
C TYR A 182 9.79 7.55 -2.73
N GLY A 183 9.59 8.77 -2.20
CA GLY A 183 9.67 10.00 -2.99
C GLY A 183 8.42 10.35 -3.81
N SER A 184 7.31 9.61 -3.64
CA SER A 184 6.03 9.97 -4.27
C SER A 184 5.41 11.23 -3.67
N GLY A 185 5.81 11.62 -2.47
CA GLY A 185 5.35 12.80 -1.76
C GLY A 185 4.04 12.61 -0.99
N THR A 186 3.85 13.48 0.01
CA THR A 186 2.70 13.42 0.93
C THR A 186 1.36 13.69 0.22
N GLU A 187 1.33 14.57 -0.78
CA GLU A 187 0.10 14.88 -1.51
C GLU A 187 -0.45 13.67 -2.29
N ALA A 188 0.45 12.92 -2.95
CA ALA A 188 0.08 11.71 -3.67
C ALA A 188 -0.48 10.65 -2.72
N LEU A 189 0.23 10.39 -1.63
CA LEU A 189 -0.21 9.43 -0.61
C LEU A 189 -1.54 9.85 0.03
N GLN A 190 -1.72 11.13 0.37
CA GLN A 190 -2.97 11.65 0.93
C GLN A 190 -4.14 11.48 -0.03
N SER A 191 -3.93 11.79 -1.31
CA SER A 191 -4.94 11.63 -2.36
C SER A 191 -5.41 10.18 -2.47
N ASP A 192 -4.46 9.25 -2.49
CA ASP A 192 -4.74 7.83 -2.64
C ASP A 192 -5.45 7.24 -1.41
N LEU A 193 -5.01 7.61 -0.19
CA LEU A 193 -5.67 7.17 1.04
C LEU A 193 -7.10 7.72 1.13
N LYS A 194 -7.35 8.98 0.75
CA LYS A 194 -8.71 9.53 0.66
C LYS A 194 -9.58 8.76 -0.32
N ALA A 195 -9.05 8.43 -1.49
CA ALA A 195 -9.79 7.66 -2.50
C ALA A 195 -10.16 6.26 -2.00
N LEU A 196 -9.23 5.58 -1.28
CA LEU A 196 -9.51 4.28 -0.68
C LEU A 196 -10.55 4.36 0.45
N LEU A 197 -10.52 5.41 1.29
CA LEU A 197 -11.51 5.62 2.36
C LEU A 197 -12.91 5.89 1.81
N ALA A 198 -13.01 6.56 0.65
CA ALA A 198 -14.29 6.83 0.01
C ALA A 198 -14.94 5.59 -0.63
N THR A 199 -14.18 4.51 -0.84
CA THR A 199 -14.66 3.23 -1.43
C THR A 199 -14.79 2.12 -0.39
N ALA A 200 -14.61 2.43 0.89
CA ALA A 200 -14.62 1.47 2.01
C ALA A 200 -16.03 1.20 2.55
#